data_8ff51a5e7382b86c26382e6739cc13b3
#
_entry.id   8ff51a5e7382b86c26382e6739cc13b3
#
_cell.length_a   1.000
_cell.length_b   1.000
_cell.length_c   1.000
_cell.angle_alpha   90.00
_cell.angle_beta   90.00
_cell.angle_gamma   90.00
#
_symmetry.space_group_name_H-M   'P 1'
#
loop_
_entity.id
_entity.type
_entity.pdbx_description
1 polymer ?
#
loop_
_entity_poly.entity_id
_entity_poly.type
_entity_poly.pdbx_seq_one_letter_code
_entity_poly.pdbx_strand_id
1 'polypeptide(L)'
;MNKFQQLNELAPAHQEEILLLLKKLQKDIEILEFKLDRTEKVKQTTAVLLEETIEELQQKSKAVEEVNQALRNSLNDLKNTQNQLIQSEKMAALGELTAGIAHEIQNPLNFVNNFSEINQELVTELIEEVDRQNWEEVRLLVKDLFENEEKIMHHGKRAENIVKSMLQHSRKSNGVAEIFDLNQLVDEYFRLAYHGMRAKDKSFQVKMTTKLDDGLTTVIAVRQDIGRVVLNLITNAFHAIAERIRLNEEGYDPHVLVTTKDQGDQVMVEVTDNGSGMSEQTKDKIFQPFYTTKPAGQGTGLGLSISHDIIKAHGGKFEVQSAVGQGTTFSFIIPKNQNKS
;
A
#
# COMPACT_ATOMS: atom_id res chain seq x y z
N MET A 1 87.97 34.66 44.36
CA MET A 1 87.67 36.06 44.77
C MET A 1 86.12 36.24 44.65
N ASN A 2 85.49 36.65 45.74
CA ASN A 2 84.01 36.64 45.90
C ASN A 2 83.46 37.81 45.09
N LYS A 3 82.45 37.58 44.23
CA LYS A 3 81.82 38.61 43.40
C LYS A 3 81.36 39.86 44.18
N PHE A 4 81.14 39.71 45.51
CA PHE A 4 80.86 40.80 46.47
C PHE A 4 82.03 41.71 46.76
N GLN A 5 83.36 41.27 46.64
CA GLN A 5 84.50 42.08 46.85
C GLN A 5 84.74 43.01 45.64
N GLN A 6 84.35 42.65 44.42
CA GLN A 6 84.48 43.49 43.24
C GLN A 6 83.47 44.68 43.22
N LEU A 7 82.39 44.59 43.99
CA LEU A 7 81.41 45.68 44.13
C LEU A 7 81.92 46.84 44.99
N ASN A 8 82.84 46.58 45.95
CA ASN A 8 83.40 47.60 46.82
C ASN A 8 84.52 48.43 46.19
N GLU A 9 85.00 48.05 45.03
CA GLU A 9 86.04 48.77 44.23
C GLU A 9 85.45 49.73 43.20
N LEU A 10 84.11 49.72 43.04
CA LEU A 10 83.46 50.67 42.10
C LEU A 10 83.21 52.05 42.71
N ALA A 11 83.26 53.09 41.89
CA ALA A 11 82.95 54.46 42.33
C ALA A 11 81.56 54.52 42.99
N PRO A 12 81.32 55.30 44.04
CA PRO A 12 80.12 55.34 44.83
C PRO A 12 78.82 55.51 44.01
N ALA A 13 78.85 56.26 42.91
CA ALA A 13 77.74 56.47 42.02
C ALA A 13 77.29 55.15 41.27
N HIS A 14 78.25 54.28 40.93
CA HIS A 14 77.92 52.99 40.30
C HIS A 14 77.40 51.97 41.31
N GLN A 15 77.83 52.07 42.59
CA GLN A 15 77.25 51.19 43.64
C GLN A 15 75.77 51.48 43.90
N GLU A 16 75.34 52.73 43.90
CA GLU A 16 73.91 53.10 44.04
C GLU A 16 73.07 52.67 42.88
N GLU A 17 73.62 52.81 41.65
CA GLU A 17 72.92 52.37 40.44
C GLU A 17 72.71 50.85 40.43
N ILE A 18 73.74 50.08 40.82
CA ILE A 18 73.64 48.60 40.94
C ILE A 18 72.60 48.19 42.05
N LEU A 19 72.59 48.89 43.19
CA LEU A 19 71.69 48.62 44.28
C LEU A 19 70.25 48.95 43.88
N LEU A 20 70.01 49.98 43.12
CA LEU A 20 68.69 50.34 42.57
C LEU A 20 68.22 49.28 41.57
N LEU A 21 69.12 48.81 40.70
CA LEU A 21 68.81 47.71 39.76
C LEU A 21 68.47 46.40 40.49
N LEU A 22 69.22 46.07 41.54
CA LEU A 22 68.96 44.89 42.35
C LEU A 22 67.62 44.97 43.07
N LYS A 23 67.26 46.13 43.64
CA LYS A 23 65.94 46.34 44.25
C LYS A 23 64.82 46.23 43.21
N LYS A 24 65.02 46.74 42.00
CA LYS A 24 64.05 46.63 40.92
C LYS A 24 63.86 45.16 40.48
N LEU A 25 65.01 44.47 40.30
CA LEU A 25 64.93 43.00 39.97
C LEU A 25 64.26 42.17 41.05
N GLN A 26 64.53 42.48 42.33
CA GLN A 26 63.87 41.80 43.46
C GLN A 26 62.38 42.00 43.46
N LYS A 27 61.91 43.23 43.19
CA LYS A 27 60.46 43.52 43.04
C LYS A 27 59.86 42.84 41.82
N ASP A 28 60.55 42.77 40.71
CA ASP A 28 60.14 42.07 39.53
C ASP A 28 59.99 40.55 39.77
N ILE A 29 60.92 39.97 40.53
CA ILE A 29 60.85 38.56 40.97
C ILE A 29 59.62 38.31 41.86
N GLU A 30 59.42 39.18 42.88
CA GLU A 30 58.22 39.04 43.75
C GLU A 30 56.89 39.10 42.95
N ILE A 31 56.85 40.02 41.95
CA ILE A 31 55.66 40.10 41.05
C ILE A 31 55.53 38.85 40.18
N LEU A 32 56.64 38.31 39.70
CA LEU A 32 56.57 37.07 38.89
C LEU A 32 56.20 35.85 39.74
N GLU A 33 56.72 35.73 40.95
CA GLU A 33 56.34 34.67 41.90
C GLU A 33 54.88 34.75 42.26
N PHE A 34 54.33 35.94 42.54
CA PHE A 34 52.89 36.14 42.78
C PHE A 34 52.03 35.77 41.58
N LYS A 35 52.45 36.16 40.36
CA LYS A 35 51.75 35.77 39.12
C LYS A 35 51.79 34.26 38.91
N LEU A 36 52.91 33.62 39.18
CA LEU A 36 53.08 32.17 39.05
C LEU A 36 52.15 31.42 40.01
N ASP A 37 52.13 31.78 41.31
CA ASP A 37 51.23 31.20 42.31
C ASP A 37 49.75 31.35 41.92
N ARG A 38 49.37 32.54 41.46
CA ARG A 38 48.02 32.81 40.99
C ARG A 38 47.65 31.94 39.78
N THR A 39 48.57 31.80 38.81
CA THR A 39 48.38 30.99 37.61
C THR A 39 48.24 29.51 37.98
N GLU A 40 49.01 29.02 38.92
CA GLU A 40 48.99 27.65 39.39
C GLU A 40 47.70 27.33 40.14
N LYS A 41 47.19 28.24 40.97
CA LYS A 41 45.89 28.13 41.63
C LYS A 41 44.74 28.13 40.61
N VAL A 42 44.75 29.00 39.61
CA VAL A 42 43.73 29.00 38.54
C VAL A 42 43.79 27.68 37.77
N LYS A 43 44.98 27.17 37.42
CA LYS A 43 45.16 25.90 36.72
C LYS A 43 44.60 24.72 37.52
N GLN A 44 44.85 24.66 38.83
CA GLN A 44 44.32 23.60 39.70
C GLN A 44 42.81 23.69 39.78
N THR A 45 42.22 24.87 39.99
CA THR A 45 40.76 25.06 40.06
C THR A 45 40.08 24.68 38.73
N THR A 46 40.69 25.07 37.60
CA THR A 46 40.17 24.72 36.26
C THR A 46 40.27 23.22 36.00
N ALA A 47 41.31 22.56 36.47
CA ALA A 47 41.45 21.11 36.33
C ALA A 47 40.33 20.35 37.10
N VAL A 48 40.07 20.75 38.36
CA VAL A 48 38.98 20.15 39.17
C VAL A 48 37.62 20.36 38.52
N LEU A 49 37.31 21.58 38.07
CA LEU A 49 36.04 21.87 37.40
C LEU A 49 35.89 21.08 36.08
N LEU A 50 36.99 20.87 35.36
CA LEU A 50 37.00 20.09 34.13
C LEU A 50 36.69 18.59 34.43
N GLU A 51 37.33 18.03 35.46
CA GLU A 51 37.08 16.65 35.88
C GLU A 51 35.62 16.46 36.30
N GLU A 52 35.06 17.35 37.12
CA GLU A 52 33.64 17.30 37.53
C GLU A 52 32.69 17.39 36.31
N THR A 53 33.03 18.28 35.37
CA THR A 53 32.20 18.43 34.14
C THR A 53 32.27 17.19 33.24
N ILE A 54 33.43 16.56 33.13
CA ILE A 54 33.63 15.31 32.37
C ILE A 54 32.82 14.20 33.01
N GLU A 55 32.87 14.08 34.33
CA GLU A 55 32.09 13.03 35.03
C GLU A 55 30.58 13.22 34.89
N GLU A 56 30.12 14.47 35.01
CA GLU A 56 28.69 14.79 34.77
C GLU A 56 28.26 14.48 33.34
N LEU A 57 29.08 14.83 32.34
CA LEU A 57 28.80 14.53 30.94
C LEU A 57 28.77 13.02 30.67
N GLN A 58 29.68 12.25 31.26
CA GLN A 58 29.69 10.80 31.13
C GLN A 58 28.43 10.17 31.73
N GLN A 59 28.00 10.64 32.90
CA GLN A 59 26.73 10.16 33.52
C GLN A 59 25.51 10.49 32.66
N LYS A 60 25.44 11.72 32.14
CA LYS A 60 24.34 12.13 31.24
C LYS A 60 24.35 11.32 29.94
N SER A 61 25.52 11.09 29.35
CA SER A 61 25.67 10.27 28.13
C SER A 61 25.16 8.85 28.36
N LYS A 62 25.53 8.23 29.47
CA LYS A 62 25.07 6.89 29.83
C LYS A 62 23.54 6.84 30.03
N ALA A 63 22.99 7.82 30.74
CA ALA A 63 21.53 7.90 30.96
C ALA A 63 20.77 8.07 29.61
N VAL A 64 21.30 8.89 28.68
CA VAL A 64 20.71 9.04 27.33
C VAL A 64 20.76 7.73 26.56
N GLU A 65 21.86 6.98 26.64
CA GLU A 65 21.98 5.65 26.00
C GLU A 65 20.95 4.66 26.52
N GLU A 66 20.78 4.58 27.86
CA GLU A 66 19.80 3.73 28.50
C GLU A 66 18.35 4.09 28.09
N VAL A 67 18.02 5.39 28.06
CA VAL A 67 16.70 5.86 27.61
C VAL A 67 16.47 5.52 26.13
N ASN A 68 17.47 5.75 25.27
CA ASN A 68 17.39 5.40 23.86
C ASN A 68 17.17 3.90 23.63
N GLN A 69 17.85 3.05 24.40
CA GLN A 69 17.65 1.61 24.30
C GLN A 69 16.24 1.20 24.77
N ALA A 70 15.74 1.76 25.87
CA ALA A 70 14.38 1.53 26.35
C ALA A 70 13.33 2.00 25.34
N LEU A 71 13.53 3.16 24.71
CA LEU A 71 12.66 3.68 23.66
C LEU A 71 12.62 2.76 22.43
N ARG A 72 13.78 2.29 21.96
CA ARG A 72 13.84 1.32 20.85
C ARG A 72 13.10 0.04 21.15
N ASN A 73 13.24 -0.50 22.36
CA ASN A 73 12.51 -1.69 22.79
C ASN A 73 10.99 -1.43 22.79
N SER A 74 10.54 -0.32 23.37
CA SER A 74 9.12 0.06 23.41
C SER A 74 8.54 0.26 22.00
N LEU A 75 9.29 0.86 21.08
CA LEU A 75 8.87 1.01 19.67
C LEU A 75 8.72 -0.35 18.98
N ASN A 76 9.63 -1.30 19.23
CA ASN A 76 9.53 -2.64 18.68
C ASN A 76 8.31 -3.40 19.25
N ASP A 77 8.07 -3.30 20.54
CA ASP A 77 6.91 -3.94 21.19
C ASP A 77 5.59 -3.34 20.69
N LEU A 78 5.53 -2.02 20.55
CA LEU A 78 4.37 -1.33 19.97
C LEU A 78 4.10 -1.81 18.54
N LYS A 79 5.14 -1.89 17.71
CA LYS A 79 5.04 -2.37 16.33
C LYS A 79 4.58 -3.82 16.26
N ASN A 80 5.08 -4.69 17.15
CA ASN A 80 4.66 -6.08 17.22
C ASN A 80 3.20 -6.20 17.66
N THR A 81 2.79 -5.44 18.66
CA THR A 81 1.40 -5.40 19.14
C THR A 81 0.45 -4.87 18.07
N GLN A 82 0.84 -3.81 17.36
CA GLN A 82 0.07 -3.27 16.25
C GLN A 82 -0.10 -4.31 15.13
N ASN A 83 0.95 -5.05 14.78
CA ASN A 83 0.88 -6.12 13.80
C ASN A 83 -0.04 -7.27 14.26
N GLN A 84 -0.01 -7.62 15.55
CA GLN A 84 -0.90 -8.63 16.12
C GLN A 84 -2.37 -8.16 16.10
N LEU A 85 -2.65 -6.90 16.44
CA LEU A 85 -4.00 -6.33 16.37
C LEU A 85 -4.53 -6.33 14.94
N ILE A 86 -3.72 -5.87 13.97
CA ILE A 86 -4.08 -5.91 12.55
C ILE A 86 -4.35 -7.35 12.09
N GLN A 87 -3.58 -8.32 12.56
CA GLN A 87 -3.79 -9.72 12.22
C GLN A 87 -5.04 -10.30 12.88
N SER A 88 -5.33 -9.93 14.14
CA SER A 88 -6.55 -10.32 14.84
C SER A 88 -7.80 -9.71 14.21
N GLU A 89 -7.76 -8.43 13.85
CA GLU A 89 -8.84 -7.74 13.15
C GLU A 89 -9.10 -8.38 11.76
N LYS A 90 -8.04 -8.70 11.01
CA LYS A 90 -8.15 -9.45 9.75
C LYS A 90 -8.72 -10.85 9.93
N MET A 91 -8.37 -11.56 11.01
CA MET A 91 -8.92 -12.88 11.34
C MET A 91 -10.39 -12.78 11.77
N ALA A 92 -10.78 -11.76 12.51
CA ALA A 92 -12.18 -11.51 12.85
C ALA A 92 -13.01 -11.20 11.60
N ALA A 93 -12.54 -10.30 10.75
CA ALA A 93 -13.17 -10.00 9.46
C ALA A 93 -13.21 -11.22 8.53
N LEU A 94 -12.17 -12.05 8.51
CA LEU A 94 -12.14 -13.31 7.75
C LEU A 94 -13.12 -14.33 8.35
N GLY A 95 -13.32 -14.37 9.66
CA GLY A 95 -14.31 -15.23 10.33
C GLY A 95 -15.74 -14.88 9.94
N GLU A 96 -16.09 -13.60 9.92
CA GLU A 96 -17.39 -13.11 9.48
C GLU A 96 -17.59 -13.34 7.96
N LEU A 97 -16.56 -13.08 7.16
CA LEU A 97 -16.53 -13.35 5.73
C LEU A 97 -16.58 -14.86 5.43
N THR A 98 -16.00 -15.73 6.25
CA THR A 98 -15.96 -17.18 6.03
C THR A 98 -17.38 -17.78 6.05
N ALA A 99 -18.26 -17.30 6.93
CA ALA A 99 -19.65 -17.73 6.95
C ALA A 99 -20.39 -17.30 5.65
N GLY A 100 -20.19 -16.08 5.18
CA GLY A 100 -20.73 -15.59 3.91
C GLY A 100 -20.18 -16.35 2.70
N ILE A 101 -18.87 -16.62 2.67
CA ILE A 101 -18.21 -17.38 1.61
C ILE A 101 -18.69 -18.82 1.58
N ALA A 102 -18.79 -19.49 2.75
CA ALA A 102 -19.33 -20.84 2.82
C ALA A 102 -20.74 -20.91 2.22
N HIS A 103 -21.59 -19.97 2.56
CA HIS A 103 -22.94 -19.87 2.01
C HIS A 103 -22.95 -19.61 0.49
N GLU A 104 -22.04 -18.74 0.02
CA GLU A 104 -21.91 -18.43 -1.41
C GLU A 104 -21.32 -19.58 -2.24
N ILE A 105 -20.47 -20.44 -1.65
CA ILE A 105 -19.98 -21.68 -2.29
C ILE A 105 -21.04 -22.77 -2.26
N GLN A 106 -21.79 -22.92 -1.14
CA GLN A 106 -22.86 -23.90 -1.03
C GLN A 106 -23.95 -23.70 -2.08
N ASN A 107 -24.31 -22.45 -2.39
CA ASN A 107 -25.35 -22.14 -3.36
C ASN A 107 -25.10 -22.77 -4.74
N PRO A 108 -23.97 -22.49 -5.45
CA PRO A 108 -23.70 -23.13 -6.73
C PRO A 108 -23.47 -24.65 -6.62
N LEU A 109 -22.93 -25.16 -5.51
CA LEU A 109 -22.78 -26.60 -5.31
C LEU A 109 -24.12 -27.31 -5.14
N ASN A 110 -25.11 -26.70 -4.48
CA ASN A 110 -26.44 -27.23 -4.40
C ASN A 110 -27.08 -27.38 -5.80
N PHE A 111 -26.89 -26.38 -6.68
CA PHE A 111 -27.36 -26.52 -8.07
C PHE A 111 -26.63 -27.62 -8.83
N VAL A 112 -25.30 -27.76 -8.67
CA VAL A 112 -24.58 -28.89 -9.28
C VAL A 112 -25.13 -30.22 -8.82
N ASN A 113 -25.36 -30.40 -7.51
CA ASN A 113 -25.91 -31.64 -6.96
C ASN A 113 -27.30 -31.89 -7.47
N ASN A 114 -28.23 -30.91 -7.41
CA ASN A 114 -29.62 -31.08 -7.86
C ASN A 114 -29.69 -31.46 -9.34
N PHE A 115 -28.93 -30.77 -10.24
CA PHE A 115 -28.95 -31.13 -11.65
C PHE A 115 -28.30 -32.50 -11.91
N SER A 116 -27.30 -32.92 -11.10
CA SER A 116 -26.73 -34.25 -11.18
C SER A 116 -27.71 -35.33 -10.74
N GLU A 117 -28.53 -35.11 -9.69
CA GLU A 117 -29.58 -35.99 -9.26
C GLU A 117 -30.65 -36.12 -10.34
N ILE A 118 -31.13 -35.00 -10.92
CA ILE A 118 -32.07 -35.01 -12.04
C ILE A 118 -31.50 -35.77 -13.23
N ASN A 119 -30.24 -35.61 -13.56
CA ASN A 119 -29.62 -36.35 -14.65
C ASN A 119 -29.58 -37.85 -14.41
N GLN A 120 -29.42 -38.31 -13.15
CA GLN A 120 -29.51 -39.76 -12.83
C GLN A 120 -30.93 -40.30 -13.10
N GLU A 121 -31.97 -39.53 -12.76
CA GLU A 121 -33.39 -39.89 -13.06
C GLU A 121 -33.60 -39.93 -14.56
N LEU A 122 -33.19 -38.88 -15.30
CA LEU A 122 -33.30 -38.81 -16.76
C LEU A 122 -32.55 -39.93 -17.48
N VAL A 123 -31.41 -40.36 -17.00
CA VAL A 123 -30.65 -41.51 -17.57
C VAL A 123 -31.43 -42.79 -17.35
N THR A 124 -32.06 -43.00 -16.21
CA THR A 124 -32.88 -44.17 -15.93
C THR A 124 -34.08 -44.23 -16.88
N GLU A 125 -34.81 -43.12 -17.04
CA GLU A 125 -35.92 -42.99 -17.97
C GLU A 125 -35.48 -43.15 -19.42
N LEU A 126 -34.33 -42.60 -19.81
CA LEU A 126 -33.73 -42.76 -21.14
C LEU A 126 -33.49 -44.24 -21.49
N ILE A 127 -32.99 -45.05 -20.54
CA ILE A 127 -32.77 -46.49 -20.76
C ILE A 127 -34.11 -47.16 -20.99
N GLU A 128 -35.16 -46.86 -20.22
CA GLU A 128 -36.50 -47.44 -20.40
C GLU A 128 -37.10 -47.10 -21.76
N GLU A 129 -36.97 -45.81 -22.21
CA GLU A 129 -37.53 -45.41 -23.50
C GLU A 129 -36.74 -45.95 -24.69
N VAL A 130 -35.44 -46.21 -24.55
CA VAL A 130 -34.63 -46.93 -25.53
C VAL A 130 -35.14 -48.36 -25.66
N ASP A 131 -35.42 -49.08 -24.55
CA ASP A 131 -35.95 -50.45 -24.56
C ASP A 131 -37.36 -50.53 -25.18
N ARG A 132 -38.17 -49.46 -25.02
CA ARG A 132 -39.48 -49.27 -25.65
C ARG A 132 -39.40 -48.86 -27.11
N GLN A 133 -38.21 -48.56 -27.64
CA GLN A 133 -37.96 -48.00 -28.99
C GLN A 133 -38.70 -46.67 -29.26
N ASN A 134 -38.94 -45.87 -28.21
CA ASN A 134 -39.59 -44.55 -28.28
C ASN A 134 -38.56 -43.46 -28.59
N TRP A 135 -38.15 -43.40 -29.85
CA TRP A 135 -37.06 -42.49 -30.28
C TRP A 135 -37.35 -41.00 -30.18
N GLU A 136 -38.63 -40.61 -30.17
CA GLU A 136 -39.02 -39.22 -29.96
C GLU A 136 -38.70 -38.78 -28.51
N GLU A 137 -39.11 -39.56 -27.50
CA GLU A 137 -38.86 -39.31 -26.10
C GLU A 137 -37.35 -39.41 -25.79
N VAL A 138 -36.64 -40.38 -26.34
CA VAL A 138 -35.19 -40.49 -26.23
C VAL A 138 -34.47 -39.18 -26.66
N ARG A 139 -34.90 -38.53 -27.73
CA ARG A 139 -34.30 -37.25 -28.18
C ARG A 139 -34.60 -36.12 -27.21
N LEU A 140 -35.78 -36.05 -26.62
CA LEU A 140 -36.13 -35.04 -25.63
C LEU A 140 -35.29 -35.21 -24.36
N LEU A 141 -35.21 -36.42 -23.81
CA LEU A 141 -34.41 -36.74 -22.64
C LEU A 141 -32.91 -36.43 -22.84
N VAL A 142 -32.34 -36.74 -24.02
CA VAL A 142 -30.96 -36.39 -24.35
C VAL A 142 -30.77 -34.89 -24.40
N LYS A 143 -31.71 -34.13 -24.90
CA LYS A 143 -31.68 -32.68 -24.90
C LYS A 143 -31.71 -32.12 -23.49
N ASP A 144 -32.57 -32.62 -22.63
CA ASP A 144 -32.68 -32.19 -21.24
C ASP A 144 -31.42 -32.51 -20.43
N LEU A 145 -30.84 -33.69 -20.66
CA LEU A 145 -29.52 -34.04 -20.11
C LEU A 145 -28.45 -33.04 -20.53
N PHE A 146 -28.38 -32.68 -21.80
CA PHE A 146 -27.42 -31.72 -22.31
C PHE A 146 -27.61 -30.33 -21.68
N GLU A 147 -28.85 -29.84 -21.58
CA GLU A 147 -29.16 -28.56 -20.93
C GLU A 147 -28.79 -28.57 -19.44
N ASN A 148 -28.96 -29.69 -18.73
CA ASN A 148 -28.55 -29.83 -17.34
C ASN A 148 -27.02 -29.87 -17.19
N GLU A 149 -26.31 -30.53 -18.09
CA GLU A 149 -24.83 -30.52 -18.10
C GLU A 149 -24.27 -29.11 -18.29
N GLU A 150 -24.88 -28.28 -19.14
CA GLU A 150 -24.50 -26.88 -19.28
C GLU A 150 -24.70 -26.10 -17.97
N LYS A 151 -25.76 -26.33 -17.22
CA LYS A 151 -26.07 -25.73 -15.92
C LYS A 151 -25.04 -26.19 -14.86
N ILE A 152 -24.74 -27.49 -14.81
CA ILE A 152 -23.68 -28.05 -13.92
C ILE A 152 -22.35 -27.38 -14.16
N MET A 153 -21.91 -27.30 -15.40
CA MET A 153 -20.67 -26.65 -15.78
C MET A 153 -20.66 -25.17 -15.40
N HIS A 154 -21.75 -24.44 -15.63
CA HIS A 154 -21.90 -23.04 -15.25
C HIS A 154 -21.75 -22.83 -13.75
N HIS A 155 -22.46 -23.61 -12.92
CA HIS A 155 -22.40 -23.50 -11.48
C HIS A 155 -21.06 -23.99 -10.90
N GLY A 156 -20.44 -25.01 -11.46
CA GLY A 156 -19.09 -25.45 -11.12
C GLY A 156 -18.05 -24.36 -11.34
N LYS A 157 -18.13 -23.67 -12.48
CA LYS A 157 -17.27 -22.53 -12.79
C LYS A 157 -17.47 -21.35 -11.84
N ARG A 158 -18.71 -21.13 -11.40
CA ARG A 158 -19.04 -20.11 -10.40
C ARG A 158 -18.38 -20.41 -9.07
N ALA A 159 -18.48 -21.64 -8.57
CA ALA A 159 -17.84 -22.07 -7.33
C ALA A 159 -16.31 -21.90 -7.40
N GLU A 160 -15.70 -22.32 -8.52
CA GLU A 160 -14.25 -22.12 -8.77
C GLU A 160 -13.85 -20.64 -8.68
N ASN A 161 -14.62 -19.74 -9.30
CA ASN A 161 -14.35 -18.31 -9.30
C ASN A 161 -14.46 -17.69 -7.89
N ILE A 162 -15.41 -18.13 -7.08
CA ILE A 162 -15.56 -17.70 -5.68
C ILE A 162 -14.30 -18.10 -4.87
N VAL A 163 -13.87 -19.36 -4.99
CA VAL A 163 -12.66 -19.85 -4.32
C VAL A 163 -11.40 -19.11 -4.78
N LYS A 164 -11.23 -18.89 -6.08
CA LYS A 164 -10.10 -18.09 -6.61
C LYS A 164 -10.07 -16.67 -6.06
N SER A 165 -11.22 -16.02 -6.00
CA SER A 165 -11.34 -14.66 -5.47
C SER A 165 -11.04 -14.61 -3.98
N MET A 166 -11.49 -15.59 -3.20
CA MET A 166 -11.17 -15.75 -1.79
C MET A 166 -9.67 -15.91 -1.56
N LEU A 167 -9.01 -16.78 -2.32
CA LEU A 167 -7.57 -16.98 -2.22
C LEU A 167 -6.80 -15.71 -2.58
N GLN A 168 -7.28 -14.92 -3.53
CA GLN A 168 -6.70 -13.62 -3.86
C GLN A 168 -6.88 -12.59 -2.75
N HIS A 169 -8.03 -12.62 -2.04
CA HIS A 169 -8.29 -11.74 -0.88
C HIS A 169 -7.43 -12.15 0.34
N SER A 170 -7.24 -13.46 0.56
CA SER A 170 -6.43 -14.00 1.67
C SER A 170 -4.91 -13.81 1.46
N ARG A 171 -4.44 -13.64 0.23
CA ARG A 171 -3.03 -13.39 -0.02
C ARG A 171 -2.65 -12.01 0.50
N LYS A 172 -1.77 -11.99 1.52
CA LYS A 172 -1.06 -10.77 1.91
C LYS A 172 -0.38 -10.22 0.66
N SER A 173 -0.55 -8.94 0.37
CA SER A 173 0.41 -8.22 -0.44
C SER A 173 1.74 -8.25 0.32
N ASN A 174 2.59 -9.21 -0.02
CA ASN A 174 3.98 -9.25 0.44
C ASN A 174 4.86 -8.38 -0.48
N GLY A 175 4.23 -7.53 -1.30
CA GLY A 175 4.92 -6.66 -2.22
C GLY A 175 5.76 -5.64 -1.46
N VAL A 176 7.03 -5.55 -1.86
CA VAL A 176 7.90 -4.46 -1.44
C VAL A 176 7.50 -3.24 -2.28
N ALA A 177 7.35 -2.08 -1.64
CA ALA A 177 7.17 -0.84 -2.37
C ALA A 177 8.41 -0.59 -3.24
N GLU A 178 8.21 -0.34 -4.52
CA GLU A 178 9.26 -0.09 -5.51
C GLU A 178 8.97 1.21 -6.28
N ILE A 179 10.00 1.77 -6.88
CA ILE A 179 9.88 2.95 -7.73
C ILE A 179 9.48 2.47 -9.12
N PHE A 180 8.37 3.00 -9.66
CA PHE A 180 7.94 2.67 -11.02
C PHE A 180 7.23 3.84 -11.69
N ASP A 181 7.16 3.79 -13.02
CA ASP A 181 6.40 4.72 -13.85
C ASP A 181 4.92 4.33 -13.83
N LEU A 182 4.07 5.20 -13.24
CA LEU A 182 2.64 4.95 -13.14
C LEU A 182 1.94 5.05 -14.50
N ASN A 183 2.37 5.96 -15.38
CA ASN A 183 1.81 6.12 -16.71
C ASN A 183 2.02 4.87 -17.55
N GLN A 184 3.24 4.32 -17.51
CA GLN A 184 3.56 3.06 -18.17
C GLN A 184 2.72 1.91 -17.64
N LEU A 185 2.57 1.80 -16.33
CA LEU A 185 1.74 0.77 -15.70
C LEU A 185 0.28 0.89 -16.13
N VAL A 186 -0.29 2.08 -16.12
CA VAL A 186 -1.68 2.33 -16.53
C VAL A 186 -1.90 1.93 -18.00
N ASP A 187 -1.02 2.33 -18.93
CA ASP A 187 -1.12 1.96 -20.35
C ASP A 187 -1.00 0.44 -20.55
N GLU A 188 -0.05 -0.21 -19.88
CA GLU A 188 0.13 -1.67 -19.92
C GLU A 188 -1.15 -2.41 -19.51
N TYR A 189 -1.73 -2.05 -18.36
CA TYR A 189 -2.93 -2.71 -17.84
C TYR A 189 -4.19 -2.35 -18.63
N PHE A 190 -4.26 -1.16 -19.25
CA PHE A 190 -5.37 -0.78 -20.12
C PHE A 190 -5.41 -1.67 -21.38
N ARG A 191 -4.25 -1.86 -22.02
CA ARG A 191 -4.14 -2.78 -23.17
C ARG A 191 -4.42 -4.22 -22.78
N LEU A 192 -3.87 -4.68 -21.64
CA LEU A 192 -4.08 -6.04 -21.14
C LEU A 192 -5.58 -6.33 -20.91
N ALA A 193 -6.30 -5.40 -20.28
CA ALA A 193 -7.74 -5.53 -20.03
C ALA A 193 -8.53 -5.63 -21.34
N TYR A 194 -8.19 -4.81 -22.34
CA TYR A 194 -8.84 -4.83 -23.64
C TYR A 194 -8.63 -6.14 -24.38
N HIS A 195 -7.38 -6.63 -24.41
CA HIS A 195 -7.09 -7.93 -25.02
C HIS A 195 -7.80 -9.08 -24.30
N GLY A 196 -7.88 -9.02 -22.98
CA GLY A 196 -8.63 -10.00 -22.20
C GLY A 196 -10.13 -9.99 -22.52
N MET A 197 -10.72 -8.81 -22.74
CA MET A 197 -12.13 -8.70 -23.12
C MET A 197 -12.37 -9.23 -24.54
N ARG A 198 -11.52 -8.86 -25.51
CA ARG A 198 -11.62 -9.35 -26.89
C ARG A 198 -11.33 -10.85 -27.06
N ALA A 199 -10.55 -11.43 -26.16
CA ALA A 199 -10.36 -12.89 -26.15
C ALA A 199 -11.64 -13.65 -25.78
N LYS A 200 -12.54 -13.04 -24.98
CA LYS A 200 -13.84 -13.59 -24.61
C LYS A 200 -14.91 -13.28 -25.66
N ASP A 201 -14.89 -12.07 -26.19
CA ASP A 201 -15.85 -11.59 -27.17
C ASP A 201 -15.12 -10.82 -28.28
N LYS A 202 -14.96 -11.48 -29.44
CA LYS A 202 -14.27 -10.90 -30.61
C LYS A 202 -14.99 -9.71 -31.21
N SER A 203 -16.29 -9.56 -30.97
CA SER A 203 -17.12 -8.46 -31.46
C SER A 203 -17.01 -7.20 -30.60
N PHE A 204 -16.48 -7.31 -29.37
CA PHE A 204 -16.32 -6.18 -28.46
C PHE A 204 -15.39 -5.12 -29.06
N GLN A 205 -15.92 -3.92 -29.26
CA GLN A 205 -15.20 -2.74 -29.74
C GLN A 205 -15.52 -1.57 -28.82
N VAL A 206 -14.48 -0.83 -28.43
CA VAL A 206 -14.57 0.37 -27.58
C VAL A 206 -13.46 1.33 -27.96
N LYS A 207 -13.77 2.62 -27.98
CA LYS A 207 -12.78 3.67 -28.18
C LYS A 207 -11.98 3.84 -26.89
N MET A 208 -10.70 3.53 -26.95
CA MET A 208 -9.75 3.64 -25.83
C MET A 208 -9.00 4.97 -25.94
N THR A 209 -9.06 5.78 -24.89
CA THR A 209 -8.36 7.07 -24.82
C THR A 209 -7.57 7.17 -23.53
N THR A 210 -6.34 7.64 -23.60
CA THR A 210 -5.51 7.97 -22.43
C THR A 210 -5.17 9.46 -22.44
N LYS A 211 -5.20 10.09 -21.26
CA LYS A 211 -4.71 11.45 -20.99
C LYS A 211 -3.79 11.37 -19.79
N LEU A 212 -2.56 10.97 -20.06
CA LEU A 212 -1.55 10.76 -19.02
C LEU A 212 -0.76 12.06 -18.82
N ASP A 213 -0.51 12.42 -17.57
CA ASP A 213 0.22 13.64 -17.23
C ASP A 213 1.72 13.43 -17.47
N ASP A 214 2.29 14.16 -18.42
CA ASP A 214 3.71 14.07 -18.79
C ASP A 214 4.66 14.52 -17.64
N GLY A 215 4.16 15.31 -16.69
CA GLY A 215 4.91 15.74 -15.50
C GLY A 215 5.04 14.66 -14.43
N LEU A 216 4.23 13.60 -14.52
CA LEU A 216 4.28 12.49 -13.58
C LEU A 216 5.43 11.54 -13.92
N THR A 217 6.49 11.56 -13.11
CA THR A 217 7.69 10.75 -13.36
C THR A 217 7.59 9.36 -12.76
N THR A 218 7.56 9.27 -11.43
CA THR A 218 7.56 7.98 -10.72
C THR A 218 6.76 8.06 -9.43
N VAL A 219 6.30 6.90 -8.96
CA VAL A 219 5.66 6.72 -7.65
C VAL A 219 6.36 5.59 -6.89
N ILE A 220 6.31 5.65 -5.55
CA ILE A 220 6.79 4.58 -4.68
C ILE A 220 5.56 3.88 -4.08
N ALA A 221 5.25 2.69 -4.58
CA ALA A 221 4.12 1.90 -4.13
C ALA A 221 4.36 0.42 -4.43
N VAL A 222 3.46 -0.46 -3.99
CA VAL A 222 3.49 -1.86 -4.41
C VAL A 222 2.90 -1.96 -5.81
N ARG A 223 3.77 -2.06 -6.83
CA ARG A 223 3.39 -2.05 -8.27
C ARG A 223 2.27 -3.04 -8.60
N GLN A 224 2.36 -4.26 -8.09
CA GLN A 224 1.35 -5.30 -8.34
C GLN A 224 -0.04 -4.92 -7.79
N ASP A 225 -0.09 -4.28 -6.63
CA ASP A 225 -1.33 -3.85 -6.00
C ASP A 225 -1.99 -2.73 -6.80
N ILE A 226 -1.22 -1.72 -7.21
CA ILE A 226 -1.73 -0.64 -8.04
C ILE A 226 -2.18 -1.16 -9.40
N GLY A 227 -1.39 -2.04 -10.04
CA GLY A 227 -1.79 -2.70 -11.28
C GLY A 227 -3.10 -3.48 -11.17
N ARG A 228 -3.32 -4.17 -10.04
CA ARG A 228 -4.58 -4.88 -9.75
C ARG A 228 -5.77 -3.92 -9.62
N VAL A 229 -5.59 -2.77 -8.96
CA VAL A 229 -6.63 -1.73 -8.88
C VAL A 229 -6.98 -1.23 -10.27
N VAL A 230 -5.96 -0.80 -11.06
CA VAL A 230 -6.14 -0.29 -12.43
C VAL A 230 -6.86 -1.32 -13.30
N LEU A 231 -6.40 -2.57 -13.31
CA LEU A 231 -7.02 -3.66 -14.07
C LEU A 231 -8.50 -3.85 -13.70
N ASN A 232 -8.80 -3.84 -12.40
CA ASN A 232 -10.16 -4.04 -11.92
C ASN A 232 -11.09 -2.90 -12.33
N LEU A 233 -10.65 -1.65 -12.24
CA LEU A 233 -11.45 -0.49 -12.66
C LEU A 233 -11.73 -0.54 -14.16
N ILE A 234 -10.71 -0.81 -14.98
CA ILE A 234 -10.84 -0.87 -16.43
C ILE A 234 -11.75 -2.03 -16.86
N THR A 235 -11.60 -3.21 -16.24
CA THR A 235 -12.47 -4.35 -16.55
C THR A 235 -13.92 -4.10 -16.14
N ASN A 236 -14.18 -3.35 -15.06
CA ASN A 236 -15.53 -2.93 -14.70
C ASN A 236 -16.11 -1.96 -15.72
N ALA A 237 -15.32 -0.97 -16.21
CA ALA A 237 -15.71 -0.07 -17.26
C ALA A 237 -16.10 -0.82 -18.55
N PHE A 238 -15.28 -1.78 -19.00
CA PHE A 238 -15.59 -2.59 -20.17
C PHE A 238 -16.84 -3.43 -20.01
N HIS A 239 -17.10 -3.96 -18.82
CA HIS A 239 -18.34 -4.69 -18.55
C HIS A 239 -19.57 -3.79 -18.62
N ALA A 240 -19.51 -2.60 -18.00
CA ALA A 240 -20.62 -1.63 -18.05
C ALA A 240 -20.94 -1.19 -19.50
N ILE A 241 -19.88 -1.01 -20.32
CA ILE A 241 -20.04 -0.73 -21.74
C ILE A 241 -20.65 -1.92 -22.48
N ALA A 242 -20.17 -3.14 -22.23
CA ALA A 242 -20.72 -4.33 -22.89
C ALA A 242 -22.20 -4.56 -22.55
N GLU A 243 -22.60 -4.24 -21.32
CA GLU A 243 -24.04 -4.26 -20.95
C GLU A 243 -24.83 -3.22 -21.73
N ARG A 244 -24.34 -2.00 -21.88
CA ARG A 244 -25.02 -0.94 -22.64
C ARG A 244 -25.07 -1.23 -24.14
N ILE A 245 -24.01 -1.80 -24.73
CA ILE A 245 -24.02 -2.25 -26.13
C ILE A 245 -25.16 -3.24 -26.39
N ARG A 246 -25.45 -4.15 -25.45
CA ARG A 246 -26.55 -5.13 -25.59
C ARG A 246 -27.95 -4.48 -25.62
N LEU A 247 -28.08 -3.26 -25.09
CA LEU A 247 -29.35 -2.49 -25.16
C LEU A 247 -29.60 -1.93 -26.57
N ASN A 248 -28.59 -1.98 -27.45
CA ASN A 248 -28.69 -1.61 -28.87
C ASN A 248 -29.19 -0.18 -29.08
N GLU A 249 -28.74 0.77 -28.22
CA GLU A 249 -29.10 2.18 -28.29
C GLU A 249 -28.55 2.81 -29.58
N GLU A 250 -29.42 3.45 -30.35
CA GLU A 250 -29.03 4.13 -31.60
C GLU A 250 -28.09 5.30 -31.31
N GLY A 251 -26.96 5.37 -32.03
CA GLY A 251 -25.96 6.43 -31.86
C GLY A 251 -25.02 6.27 -30.63
N TYR A 252 -25.06 5.15 -29.91
CA TYR A 252 -24.13 4.91 -28.82
C TYR A 252 -22.71 4.67 -29.35
N ASP A 253 -21.74 5.53 -28.96
CA ASP A 253 -20.32 5.41 -29.25
C ASP A 253 -19.55 4.96 -27.97
N PRO A 254 -19.27 3.67 -27.82
CA PRO A 254 -18.64 3.14 -26.61
C PRO A 254 -17.24 3.70 -26.42
N HIS A 255 -16.96 4.31 -25.26
CA HIS A 255 -15.60 4.80 -24.96
C HIS A 255 -15.20 4.67 -23.49
N VAL A 256 -13.89 4.46 -23.28
CA VAL A 256 -13.23 4.53 -21.98
C VAL A 256 -12.09 5.52 -22.06
N LEU A 257 -12.04 6.41 -21.07
CA LEU A 257 -10.96 7.37 -20.87
C LEU A 257 -10.23 7.03 -19.57
N VAL A 258 -8.90 6.90 -19.64
CA VAL A 258 -8.05 6.79 -18.45
C VAL A 258 -7.17 8.03 -18.36
N THR A 259 -7.17 8.67 -17.19
CA THR A 259 -6.37 9.87 -16.93
C THR A 259 -5.47 9.68 -15.74
N THR A 260 -4.28 10.29 -15.79
CA THR A 260 -3.43 10.47 -14.61
C THR A 260 -3.20 11.96 -14.40
N LYS A 261 -3.11 12.41 -13.16
CA LYS A 261 -2.84 13.80 -12.80
C LYS A 261 -1.85 13.87 -11.66
N ASP A 262 -0.82 14.65 -11.85
CA ASP A 262 0.12 15.02 -10.80
C ASP A 262 -0.52 16.09 -9.90
N GLN A 263 -0.59 15.82 -8.58
CA GLN A 263 -1.12 16.75 -7.59
C GLN A 263 -0.04 17.18 -6.56
N GLY A 264 1.25 17.18 -6.97
CA GLY A 264 2.37 17.48 -6.11
C GLY A 264 2.82 16.26 -5.31
N ASP A 265 2.44 16.17 -4.04
CA ASP A 265 2.80 15.04 -3.17
C ASP A 265 1.94 13.78 -3.41
N GLN A 266 0.88 13.91 -4.19
CA GLN A 266 -0.06 12.84 -4.52
C GLN A 266 -0.21 12.70 -6.04
N VAL A 267 -0.72 11.56 -6.45
CA VAL A 267 -1.12 11.31 -7.83
C VAL A 267 -2.53 10.78 -7.87
N MET A 268 -3.31 11.23 -8.84
CA MET A 268 -4.66 10.76 -9.11
C MET A 268 -4.70 9.95 -10.40
N VAL A 269 -5.42 8.83 -10.36
CA VAL A 269 -5.80 8.03 -11.54
C VAL A 269 -7.31 8.00 -11.64
N GLU A 270 -7.84 8.30 -12.82
CA GLU A 270 -9.28 8.25 -13.12
C GLU A 270 -9.54 7.30 -14.28
N VAL A 271 -10.58 6.48 -14.15
CA VAL A 271 -11.12 5.63 -15.21
C VAL A 271 -12.57 6.03 -15.43
N THR A 272 -12.86 6.59 -16.59
CA THR A 272 -14.19 7.06 -16.96
C THR A 272 -14.73 6.21 -18.11
N ASP A 273 -15.93 5.68 -17.96
CA ASP A 273 -16.68 5.00 -19.01
C ASP A 273 -18.00 5.71 -19.28
N ASN A 274 -18.56 5.47 -20.47
CA ASN A 274 -19.91 5.86 -20.82
C ASN A 274 -20.88 4.66 -20.85
N GLY A 275 -20.65 3.67 -20.00
CA GLY A 275 -21.48 2.47 -19.87
C GLY A 275 -22.85 2.69 -19.23
N SER A 276 -23.42 1.63 -18.65
CA SER A 276 -24.78 1.65 -18.06
C SER A 276 -24.91 2.58 -16.83
N GLY A 277 -23.79 2.89 -16.14
CA GLY A 277 -23.79 3.66 -14.90
C GLY A 277 -24.48 2.94 -13.73
N MET A 278 -24.61 3.65 -12.60
CA MET A 278 -25.16 3.09 -11.35
C MET A 278 -26.14 4.03 -10.67
N SER A 279 -27.13 3.47 -9.97
CA SER A 279 -28.03 4.21 -9.08
C SER A 279 -27.33 4.60 -7.77
N GLU A 280 -27.86 5.59 -7.02
CA GLU A 280 -27.33 5.97 -5.70
C GLU A 280 -27.30 4.77 -4.74
N GLN A 281 -28.36 3.97 -4.71
CA GLN A 281 -28.44 2.77 -3.86
C GLN A 281 -27.33 1.75 -4.18
N THR A 282 -26.93 1.66 -5.44
CA THR A 282 -25.83 0.81 -5.88
C THR A 282 -24.50 1.38 -5.45
N LYS A 283 -24.27 2.69 -5.62
CA LYS A 283 -23.03 3.38 -5.23
C LYS A 283 -22.72 3.19 -3.75
N ASP A 284 -23.71 3.21 -2.87
CA ASP A 284 -23.53 3.01 -1.42
C ASP A 284 -23.05 1.60 -1.06
N LYS A 285 -23.24 0.64 -1.96
CA LYS A 285 -22.96 -0.79 -1.70
C LYS A 285 -21.77 -1.35 -2.47
N ILE A 286 -21.27 -0.68 -3.51
CA ILE A 286 -20.26 -1.24 -4.42
C ILE A 286 -18.94 -1.63 -3.76
N PHE A 287 -18.63 -1.06 -2.60
CA PHE A 287 -17.43 -1.39 -1.81
C PHE A 287 -17.67 -2.50 -0.79
N GLN A 288 -18.94 -2.96 -0.62
CA GLN A 288 -19.24 -4.09 0.24
C GLN A 288 -18.72 -5.39 -0.41
N PRO A 289 -18.02 -6.24 0.31
CA PRO A 289 -17.60 -7.54 -0.20
C PRO A 289 -18.79 -8.34 -0.73
N PHE A 290 -18.60 -9.04 -1.85
CA PHE A 290 -19.60 -9.87 -2.55
C PHE A 290 -20.78 -9.13 -3.18
N TYR A 291 -20.88 -7.81 -3.02
CA TYR A 291 -21.92 -7.05 -3.70
C TYR A 291 -21.65 -6.98 -5.21
N THR A 292 -22.61 -7.40 -6.01
CA THR A 292 -22.53 -7.37 -7.47
C THR A 292 -23.92 -7.18 -8.09
N THR A 293 -23.98 -6.37 -9.14
CA THR A 293 -25.17 -6.21 -10.00
C THR A 293 -25.12 -7.14 -11.22
N LYS A 294 -23.99 -7.82 -11.44
CA LYS A 294 -23.79 -8.72 -12.58
C LYS A 294 -24.57 -10.02 -12.39
N PRO A 295 -25.04 -10.64 -13.48
CA PRO A 295 -25.68 -11.94 -13.41
C PRO A 295 -24.82 -12.98 -12.68
N ALA A 296 -25.48 -13.95 -12.08
CA ALA A 296 -24.84 -15.04 -11.36
C ALA A 296 -23.72 -15.69 -12.20
N GLY A 297 -22.51 -15.79 -11.61
CA GLY A 297 -21.32 -16.36 -12.27
C GLY A 297 -20.46 -15.38 -13.08
N GLN A 298 -20.91 -14.15 -13.33
CA GLN A 298 -20.16 -13.14 -14.09
C GLN A 298 -19.44 -12.10 -13.22
N GLY A 299 -19.78 -12.02 -11.94
CA GLY A 299 -19.12 -11.15 -10.98
C GLY A 299 -18.96 -11.81 -9.64
N THR A 300 -17.79 -11.62 -9.00
CA THR A 300 -17.51 -12.12 -7.65
C THR A 300 -17.88 -11.12 -6.55
N GLY A 301 -18.17 -9.86 -6.92
CA GLY A 301 -18.44 -8.79 -5.96
C GLY A 301 -17.25 -8.38 -5.07
N LEU A 302 -16.05 -8.93 -5.32
CA LEU A 302 -14.86 -8.68 -4.50
C LEU A 302 -13.91 -7.65 -5.12
N GLY A 303 -14.02 -7.36 -6.41
CA GLY A 303 -13.05 -6.51 -7.10
C GLY A 303 -12.94 -5.11 -6.51
N LEU A 304 -14.05 -4.40 -6.34
CA LEU A 304 -14.06 -3.02 -5.84
C LEU A 304 -13.73 -2.93 -4.34
N SER A 305 -14.19 -3.89 -3.52
CA SER A 305 -13.82 -3.93 -2.10
C SER A 305 -12.31 -4.11 -1.93
N ILE A 306 -11.69 -5.04 -2.66
CA ILE A 306 -10.24 -5.24 -2.65
C ILE A 306 -9.51 -3.99 -3.16
N SER A 307 -10.00 -3.34 -4.23
CA SER A 307 -9.39 -2.11 -4.74
C SER A 307 -9.42 -0.99 -3.72
N HIS A 308 -10.54 -0.82 -3.03
CA HIS A 308 -10.69 0.14 -1.94
C HIS A 308 -9.70 -0.13 -0.80
N ASP A 309 -9.56 -1.40 -0.36
CA ASP A 309 -8.63 -1.79 0.71
C ASP A 309 -7.17 -1.58 0.31
N ILE A 310 -6.81 -1.88 -0.94
CA ILE A 310 -5.47 -1.62 -1.48
C ILE A 310 -5.16 -0.13 -1.42
N ILE A 311 -6.04 0.73 -1.91
CA ILE A 311 -5.82 2.17 -1.93
C ILE A 311 -5.74 2.74 -0.51
N LYS A 312 -6.60 2.28 0.39
CA LYS A 312 -6.56 2.64 1.81
C LYS A 312 -5.25 2.22 2.47
N ALA A 313 -4.75 1.01 2.18
CA ALA A 313 -3.46 0.52 2.68
C ALA A 313 -2.25 1.33 2.15
N HIS A 314 -2.42 1.99 0.98
CA HIS A 314 -1.44 2.91 0.42
C HIS A 314 -1.60 4.36 0.94
N GLY A 315 -2.46 4.60 1.95
CA GLY A 315 -2.72 5.94 2.49
C GLY A 315 -3.51 6.84 1.52
N GLY A 316 -4.17 6.24 0.55
CA GLY A 316 -4.90 6.93 -0.51
C GLY A 316 -6.40 7.08 -0.22
N LYS A 317 -7.10 7.68 -1.20
CA LYS A 317 -8.55 7.85 -1.23
C LYS A 317 -9.12 7.25 -2.50
N PHE A 318 -10.36 6.75 -2.42
CA PHE A 318 -11.09 6.19 -3.54
C PHE A 318 -12.44 6.91 -3.67
N GLU A 319 -12.80 7.33 -4.88
CA GLU A 319 -14.04 8.08 -5.15
C GLU A 319 -14.75 7.50 -6.37
N VAL A 320 -16.07 7.66 -6.42
CA VAL A 320 -16.92 7.23 -7.52
C VAL A 320 -17.96 8.30 -7.85
N GLN A 321 -18.10 8.59 -9.13
CA GLN A 321 -19.17 9.40 -9.69
C GLN A 321 -19.87 8.58 -10.76
N SER A 322 -21.18 8.42 -10.64
CA SER A 322 -21.95 7.61 -11.57
C SER A 322 -23.41 8.03 -11.59
N ALA A 323 -24.02 7.95 -12.75
CA ALA A 323 -25.47 8.09 -12.92
C ALA A 323 -25.95 7.09 -13.97
N VAL A 324 -27.16 6.55 -13.77
CA VAL A 324 -27.77 5.58 -14.69
C VAL A 324 -27.83 6.14 -16.11
N GLY A 325 -27.33 5.40 -17.08
CA GLY A 325 -27.28 5.79 -18.50
C GLY A 325 -26.23 6.83 -18.87
N GLN A 326 -25.45 7.35 -17.90
CA GLN A 326 -24.39 8.36 -18.16
C GLN A 326 -22.98 7.77 -18.05
N GLY A 327 -22.85 6.57 -17.48
CA GLY A 327 -21.57 5.92 -17.23
C GLY A 327 -21.02 6.16 -15.83
N THR A 328 -19.76 5.82 -15.63
CA THR A 328 -19.10 5.87 -14.34
C THR A 328 -17.69 6.47 -14.45
N THR A 329 -17.30 7.26 -13.47
CA THR A 329 -15.92 7.66 -13.21
C THR A 329 -15.50 7.13 -11.86
N PHE A 330 -14.53 6.22 -11.86
CA PHE A 330 -13.79 5.82 -10.67
C PHE A 330 -12.48 6.58 -10.59
N SER A 331 -12.17 7.14 -9.44
CA SER A 331 -10.89 7.79 -9.20
C SER A 331 -10.25 7.29 -7.91
N PHE A 332 -8.94 7.20 -7.92
CA PHE A 332 -8.17 7.00 -6.70
C PHE A 332 -6.97 7.93 -6.66
N ILE A 333 -6.61 8.30 -5.42
CA ILE A 333 -5.48 9.18 -5.13
C ILE A 333 -4.55 8.43 -4.20
N ILE A 334 -3.25 8.43 -4.50
CA ILE A 334 -2.22 7.85 -3.62
C ILE A 334 -1.06 8.84 -3.43
N PRO A 335 -0.37 8.82 -2.28
CA PRO A 335 0.88 9.56 -2.10
C PRO A 335 1.95 9.06 -3.09
N LYS A 336 2.74 9.97 -3.66
CA LYS A 336 3.88 9.59 -4.53
C LYS A 336 4.97 8.86 -3.77
N ASN A 337 5.19 9.24 -2.52
CA ASN A 337 6.19 8.65 -1.64
C ASN A 337 5.47 7.97 -0.48
N GLN A 338 5.51 6.66 -0.41
CA GLN A 338 5.17 5.95 0.81
C GLN A 338 6.35 6.04 1.79
N ASN A 339 6.38 7.07 2.64
CA ASN A 339 7.17 6.98 3.86
C ASN A 339 6.59 5.82 4.68
N LYS A 340 7.37 4.75 4.84
CA LYS A 340 7.08 3.73 5.86
C LYS A 340 7.10 4.44 7.21
N SER A 341 5.93 4.84 7.74
CA SER A 341 5.76 5.12 9.16
C SER A 341 5.87 3.83 9.96
#